data_a7869655125e34af5811f6f86829f5a2
#
_entry.id   a7869655125e34af5811f6f86829f5a2
#
_cell.length_a   1.000
_cell.length_b   1.000
_cell.length_c   1.000
_cell.angle_alpha   90.00
_cell.angle_beta   90.00
_cell.angle_gamma   90.00
#
_symmetry.space_group_name_H-M   'P 1'
#
loop_
_entity.id
_entity.type
_entity.pdbx_description
1 polymer ?
#
loop_
_entity_poly.entity_id
_entity_poly.type
_entity_poly.pdbx_seq_one_letter_code
_entity_poly.pdbx_strand_id
1 'polypeptide(L)'
;MNITERESVVVRFSGDSGDGMQLAGNIFSTVSATVGNSISTFPDYPADIRAPQGSLTGVSGFQVHIGASQVYTPGDLCDVLVAMNAAALKTQYRYAKSDATIIIDTDSFGPKDLEKAQFQGEDYLGEMGIDPDRVIACPLTTMVKDCLADTGMDIKSINKCRNMFALGLVCWLFDRDLNVAFNYLKEKFAKKPAIAEANIKVIQAGYDYGHNTHSSAANVYRIETKNKVPGRYMDITGNKATAYGFIAAAEKAGLKLYLGSYPITPATDVLHELSKHKSLGVTTVQCEDEIAGCASSIGASFAGALAVTSTSGPGMCLKSEAMNLAVIMELPLVILDVQRGGPATGLPTKSEQTDLLQALFGRNGESPMPVLAATSPTDCFEAAYEASKVALEHMTPVILLTDAYVANGSGAFRLPDLSEYPAINPPYVPEEMKGTWTPYMRKENGTRYWAVPGREGFAHILGGLEKDDKTGAISTNPENHDLMTRKRAQKIANIPVPDLEVLGDKDDAELLIVGFGGTYGHLRAAMDEMRAAGKKVAMTQFRYINPLPKNTAEVMKKYPKVVVAEQNMGQLAGWLRMKVDGFCPAQYNEVKGQPFKVAELVEAFNTIINNK
;
A
#
# COMPACT_ATOMS: atom_id res chain seq x y z
N MET A 1 21.68 -23.14 -23.56
CA MET A 1 20.91 -22.08 -22.87
C MET A 1 21.66 -20.78 -22.98
N ASN A 2 21.08 -19.77 -23.62
CA ASN A 2 21.65 -18.43 -23.61
C ASN A 2 21.14 -17.72 -22.35
N ILE A 3 22.04 -17.42 -21.40
CA ILE A 3 21.70 -16.66 -20.20
C ILE A 3 21.88 -15.19 -20.52
N THR A 4 20.82 -14.41 -20.40
CA THR A 4 20.81 -12.96 -20.56
C THR A 4 20.76 -12.30 -19.18
N GLU A 5 21.82 -11.61 -18.79
CA GLU A 5 21.83 -10.82 -17.56
C GLU A 5 21.00 -9.55 -17.76
N ARG A 6 20.15 -9.24 -16.78
CA ARG A 6 19.28 -8.04 -16.74
C ARG A 6 19.41 -7.35 -15.39
N GLU A 7 19.43 -6.02 -15.39
CA GLU A 7 19.38 -5.21 -14.16
C GLU A 7 17.99 -5.30 -13.49
N SER A 8 16.94 -5.34 -14.29
CA SER A 8 15.57 -5.53 -13.80
C SER A 8 14.68 -6.16 -14.87
N VAL A 9 13.61 -6.80 -14.42
CA VAL A 9 12.58 -7.43 -15.27
C VAL A 9 11.21 -7.26 -14.66
N VAL A 10 10.21 -7.04 -15.49
CA VAL A 10 8.80 -6.95 -15.11
C VAL A 10 8.05 -8.15 -15.69
N VAL A 11 7.38 -8.90 -14.83
CA VAL A 11 6.52 -10.03 -15.20
C VAL A 11 5.08 -9.70 -14.87
N ARG A 12 4.16 -9.90 -15.82
CA ARG A 12 2.72 -9.72 -15.61
C ARG A 12 1.99 -11.04 -15.81
N PHE A 13 1.34 -11.53 -14.75
CA PHE A 13 0.44 -12.67 -14.77
C PHE A 13 -0.99 -12.20 -15.01
N SER A 14 -1.72 -12.80 -15.93
CA SER A 14 -3.09 -12.39 -16.24
C SER A 14 -3.99 -13.58 -16.61
N GLY A 15 -5.24 -13.50 -16.16
CA GLY A 15 -6.27 -14.53 -16.35
C GLY A 15 -7.58 -14.07 -15.73
N ASP A 16 -8.57 -14.96 -15.68
CA ASP A 16 -9.81 -14.66 -14.96
C ASP A 16 -9.59 -14.58 -13.45
N SER A 17 -10.46 -13.88 -12.75
CA SER A 17 -10.39 -13.70 -11.29
C SER A 17 -10.30 -15.02 -10.51
N GLY A 18 -10.78 -16.14 -11.09
CA GLY A 18 -10.71 -17.50 -10.51
C GLY A 18 -9.46 -18.30 -10.86
N ASP A 19 -8.63 -17.84 -11.79
CA ASP A 19 -7.48 -18.61 -12.33
C ASP A 19 -6.26 -18.62 -11.39
N GLY A 20 -6.32 -17.87 -10.27
CA GLY A 20 -5.27 -17.88 -9.26
C GLY A 20 -3.99 -17.10 -9.64
N MET A 21 -4.09 -16.14 -10.55
CA MET A 21 -2.95 -15.31 -10.99
C MET A 21 -2.32 -14.52 -9.85
N GLN A 22 -3.13 -14.05 -8.91
CA GLN A 22 -2.65 -13.40 -7.68
C GLN A 22 -1.75 -14.35 -6.85
N LEU A 23 -2.12 -15.64 -6.76
CA LEU A 23 -1.34 -16.62 -6.03
C LEU A 23 0.00 -16.92 -6.74
N ALA A 24 -0.03 -17.11 -8.06
CA ALA A 24 1.20 -17.34 -8.83
C ALA A 24 2.16 -16.16 -8.74
N GLY A 25 1.66 -14.93 -8.90
CA GLY A 25 2.45 -13.71 -8.75
C GLY A 25 3.04 -13.55 -7.36
N ASN A 26 2.26 -13.78 -6.30
CA ASN A 26 2.74 -13.71 -4.92
C ASN A 26 3.83 -14.76 -4.61
N ILE A 27 3.72 -15.98 -5.15
CA ILE A 27 4.77 -16.99 -4.98
C ILE A 27 6.04 -16.55 -5.71
N PHE A 28 5.92 -16.06 -6.95
CA PHE A 28 7.05 -15.61 -7.73
C PHE A 28 7.77 -14.41 -7.09
N SER A 29 7.01 -13.46 -6.55
CA SER A 29 7.51 -12.34 -5.77
C SER A 29 8.27 -12.82 -4.51
N THR A 30 7.67 -13.74 -3.74
CA THR A 30 8.30 -14.33 -2.54
C THR A 30 9.60 -15.06 -2.88
N VAL A 31 9.62 -15.87 -3.95
CA VAL A 31 10.83 -16.57 -4.42
C VAL A 31 11.92 -15.55 -4.76
N SER A 32 11.57 -14.49 -5.48
CA SER A 32 12.52 -13.46 -5.88
C SER A 32 13.07 -12.64 -4.70
N ALA A 33 12.21 -12.28 -3.74
CA ALA A 33 12.63 -11.60 -2.50
C ALA A 33 13.57 -12.47 -1.66
N THR A 34 13.31 -13.78 -1.61
CA THR A 34 14.12 -14.72 -0.81
C THR A 34 15.55 -14.86 -1.34
N VAL A 35 15.73 -14.83 -2.68
CA VAL A 35 17.10 -14.82 -3.25
C VAL A 35 17.75 -13.44 -3.12
N GLY A 36 17.01 -12.42 -2.66
CA GLY A 36 17.52 -11.12 -2.29
C GLY A 36 17.36 -10.03 -3.35
N ASN A 37 16.56 -10.27 -4.37
CA ASN A 37 16.20 -9.21 -5.30
C ASN A 37 15.32 -8.17 -4.62
N SER A 38 15.43 -6.92 -5.06
CA SER A 38 14.40 -5.92 -4.79
C SER A 38 13.15 -6.25 -5.58
N ILE A 39 11.99 -6.10 -4.98
CA ILE A 39 10.70 -6.36 -5.61
C ILE A 39 9.73 -5.20 -5.40
N SER A 40 8.86 -4.99 -6.38
CA SER A 40 7.67 -4.13 -6.28
C SER A 40 6.54 -4.79 -7.03
N THR A 41 5.38 -4.94 -6.40
CA THR A 41 4.23 -5.62 -6.99
C THR A 41 3.03 -4.73 -7.14
N PHE A 42 2.16 -5.07 -8.12
CA PHE A 42 0.89 -4.43 -8.33
C PHE A 42 -0.19 -5.47 -8.65
N PRO A 43 -1.06 -5.82 -7.69
CA PRO A 43 -2.25 -6.62 -7.95
C PRO A 43 -3.31 -5.74 -8.63
N ASP A 44 -3.65 -6.07 -9.88
CA ASP A 44 -4.68 -5.40 -10.67
C ASP A 44 -5.94 -6.24 -10.68
N TYR A 45 -6.88 -5.89 -9.81
CA TYR A 45 -8.15 -6.61 -9.68
C TYR A 45 -9.11 -6.21 -10.80
N PRO A 46 -9.99 -7.13 -11.25
CA PRO A 46 -10.95 -6.85 -12.32
C PRO A 46 -11.93 -5.75 -11.92
N ALA A 47 -12.47 -5.07 -12.91
CA ALA A 47 -13.51 -4.06 -12.69
C ALA A 47 -14.81 -4.70 -12.17
N ASP A 48 -15.11 -5.91 -12.62
CA ASP A 48 -16.24 -6.71 -12.17
C ASP A 48 -15.79 -8.11 -11.69
N ILE A 49 -15.82 -8.32 -10.38
CA ILE A 49 -15.42 -9.58 -9.73
C ILE A 49 -16.39 -10.73 -10.10
N ARG A 50 -17.61 -10.42 -10.55
CA ARG A 50 -18.64 -11.40 -10.92
C ARG A 50 -18.82 -11.56 -12.42
N ALA A 51 -17.91 -11.00 -13.22
CA ALA A 51 -17.96 -11.12 -14.67
C ALA A 51 -17.91 -12.61 -15.10
N PRO A 52 -18.58 -12.97 -16.19
CA PRO A 52 -18.49 -14.32 -16.76
C PRO A 52 -17.05 -14.67 -17.12
N GLN A 53 -16.68 -15.94 -16.92
CA GLN A 53 -15.34 -16.43 -17.29
C GLN A 53 -15.07 -16.23 -18.80
N GLY A 54 -13.85 -15.75 -19.11
CA GLY A 54 -13.41 -15.44 -20.47
C GLY A 54 -13.93 -14.12 -21.02
N SER A 55 -14.61 -13.29 -20.20
CA SER A 55 -15.03 -11.93 -20.59
C SER A 55 -13.93 -10.89 -20.31
N LEU A 56 -13.89 -9.83 -21.14
CA LEU A 56 -12.87 -8.77 -21.02
C LEU A 56 -12.89 -8.07 -19.65
N THR A 57 -14.07 -7.93 -19.04
CA THR A 57 -14.26 -7.23 -17.75
C THR A 57 -13.84 -8.05 -16.54
N GLY A 58 -13.71 -9.38 -16.68
CA GLY A 58 -13.36 -10.31 -15.60
C GLY A 58 -11.86 -10.59 -15.47
N VAL A 59 -11.03 -9.97 -16.30
CA VAL A 59 -9.59 -10.21 -16.31
C VAL A 59 -8.93 -9.57 -15.09
N SER A 60 -8.17 -10.38 -14.36
CA SER A 60 -7.29 -9.99 -13.25
C SER A 60 -5.84 -10.00 -13.71
N GLY A 61 -5.03 -9.09 -13.19
CA GLY A 61 -3.60 -9.03 -13.43
C GLY A 61 -2.80 -9.02 -12.12
N PHE A 62 -1.57 -9.49 -12.17
CA PHE A 62 -0.60 -9.32 -11.10
C PHE A 62 0.77 -9.03 -11.71
N GLN A 63 1.31 -7.86 -11.42
CA GLN A 63 2.59 -7.44 -11.96
C GLN A 63 3.67 -7.49 -10.89
N VAL A 64 4.82 -8.04 -11.24
CA VAL A 64 6.00 -8.14 -10.37
C VAL A 64 7.19 -7.53 -11.09
N HIS A 65 7.76 -6.48 -10.52
CA HIS A 65 9.03 -5.90 -10.94
C HIS A 65 10.13 -6.42 -10.04
N ILE A 66 11.16 -7.01 -10.61
CA ILE A 66 12.30 -7.59 -9.91
C ILE A 66 13.54 -6.84 -10.34
N GLY A 67 14.36 -6.40 -9.39
CA GLY A 67 15.61 -5.70 -9.67
C GLY A 67 16.83 -6.27 -8.96
N ALA A 68 17.98 -6.18 -9.60
CA ALA A 68 19.29 -6.41 -9.00
C ALA A 68 19.60 -5.34 -7.94
N SER A 69 19.21 -4.11 -8.24
CA SER A 69 19.22 -2.95 -7.35
C SER A 69 17.80 -2.59 -6.92
N GLN A 70 17.64 -1.55 -6.09
CA GLN A 70 16.34 -1.10 -5.61
C GLN A 70 15.40 -0.71 -6.76
N VAL A 71 14.23 -1.35 -6.82
CA VAL A 71 13.11 -0.94 -7.68
C VAL A 71 12.05 -0.24 -6.84
N TYR A 72 11.48 0.84 -7.39
CA TYR A 72 10.54 1.71 -6.67
C TYR A 72 9.10 1.56 -7.15
N THR A 73 8.91 0.97 -8.35
CA THR A 73 7.61 0.86 -9.03
C THR A 73 7.39 -0.54 -9.56
N PRO A 74 6.15 -0.95 -9.80
CA PRO A 74 5.86 -2.24 -10.46
C PRO A 74 6.24 -2.27 -11.95
N GLY A 75 6.76 -1.16 -12.51
CA GLY A 75 7.11 -1.00 -13.92
C GLY A 75 5.92 -0.59 -14.79
N ASP A 76 6.17 0.19 -15.84
CA ASP A 76 5.14 0.67 -16.76
C ASP A 76 4.71 -0.43 -17.74
N LEU A 77 5.69 -1.16 -18.29
CA LEU A 77 5.48 -2.24 -19.26
C LEU A 77 6.22 -3.51 -18.82
N CYS A 78 5.64 -4.69 -19.11
CA CYS A 78 6.24 -5.96 -18.74
C CYS A 78 7.16 -6.52 -19.86
N ASP A 79 8.22 -7.20 -19.42
CA ASP A 79 9.13 -7.98 -20.25
C ASP A 79 8.57 -9.38 -20.55
N VAL A 80 7.71 -9.89 -19.64
CA VAL A 80 7.05 -11.20 -19.80
C VAL A 80 5.57 -11.04 -19.45
N LEU A 81 4.69 -11.42 -20.38
CA LEU A 81 3.24 -11.48 -20.17
C LEU A 81 2.80 -12.94 -20.14
N VAL A 82 2.19 -13.36 -19.04
CA VAL A 82 1.48 -14.65 -18.95
C VAL A 82 -0.01 -14.40 -19.13
N ALA A 83 -0.61 -14.94 -20.20
CA ALA A 83 -2.03 -14.80 -20.51
C ALA A 83 -2.71 -16.17 -20.51
N MET A 84 -3.50 -16.45 -19.47
CA MET A 84 -4.14 -17.75 -19.26
C MET A 84 -5.37 -18.01 -20.14
N ASN A 85 -5.83 -16.99 -20.88
CA ASN A 85 -6.94 -17.10 -21.83
C ASN A 85 -6.93 -15.95 -22.83
N ALA A 86 -7.79 -16.05 -23.85
CA ALA A 86 -7.89 -15.08 -24.93
C ALA A 86 -8.26 -13.65 -24.43
N ALA A 87 -9.17 -13.54 -23.46
CA ALA A 87 -9.55 -12.24 -22.89
C ALA A 87 -8.38 -11.57 -22.14
N ALA A 88 -7.58 -12.36 -21.41
CA ALA A 88 -6.38 -11.89 -20.75
C ALA A 88 -5.35 -11.39 -21.77
N LEU A 89 -5.09 -12.12 -22.84
CA LEU A 89 -4.20 -11.65 -23.90
C LEU A 89 -4.69 -10.32 -24.49
N LYS A 90 -5.96 -10.25 -24.91
CA LYS A 90 -6.53 -9.06 -25.55
C LYS A 90 -6.48 -7.80 -24.68
N THR A 91 -6.79 -7.95 -23.40
CA THR A 91 -6.84 -6.79 -22.48
C THR A 91 -5.49 -6.38 -21.94
N GLN A 92 -4.54 -7.32 -21.76
CA GLN A 92 -3.29 -7.09 -21.05
C GLN A 92 -2.07 -6.88 -21.97
N TYR A 93 -2.15 -7.22 -23.25
CA TYR A 93 -1.06 -7.03 -24.20
C TYR A 93 -0.58 -5.56 -24.29
N ARG A 94 -1.49 -4.61 -24.08
CA ARG A 94 -1.14 -3.17 -24.01
C ARG A 94 -0.10 -2.80 -22.93
N TYR A 95 0.13 -3.71 -21.97
CA TYR A 95 1.16 -3.54 -20.94
C TYR A 95 2.45 -4.30 -21.26
N ALA A 96 2.55 -4.97 -22.39
CA ALA A 96 3.76 -5.67 -22.83
C ALA A 96 4.66 -4.75 -23.64
N LYS A 97 5.98 -4.87 -23.43
CA LYS A 97 6.98 -4.24 -24.29
C LYS A 97 6.91 -4.81 -25.70
N SER A 98 7.40 -4.07 -26.68
CA SER A 98 7.43 -4.51 -28.09
C SER A 98 8.25 -5.79 -28.31
N ASP A 99 9.21 -6.09 -27.42
CA ASP A 99 10.07 -7.28 -27.42
C ASP A 99 9.71 -8.30 -26.32
N ALA A 100 8.58 -8.12 -25.62
CA ALA A 100 8.17 -8.96 -24.51
C ALA A 100 7.95 -10.43 -24.95
N THR A 101 8.34 -11.36 -24.08
CA THR A 101 7.96 -12.78 -24.19
C THR A 101 6.51 -12.95 -23.73
N ILE A 102 5.72 -13.68 -24.50
CA ILE A 102 4.30 -13.92 -24.20
C ILE A 102 4.07 -15.41 -23.98
N ILE A 103 3.55 -15.78 -22.82
CA ILE A 103 3.21 -17.17 -22.49
C ILE A 103 1.69 -17.32 -22.55
N ILE A 104 1.17 -18.27 -23.35
CA ILE A 104 -0.27 -18.50 -23.48
C ILE A 104 -0.65 -19.96 -23.20
N ASP A 105 -1.84 -20.16 -22.59
CA ASP A 105 -2.49 -21.47 -22.49
C ASP A 105 -3.33 -21.73 -23.74
N THR A 106 -2.79 -22.49 -24.71
CA THR A 106 -3.47 -22.77 -25.98
C THR A 106 -4.81 -23.47 -25.82
N ASP A 107 -5.02 -24.22 -24.74
CA ASP A 107 -6.29 -24.87 -24.44
C ASP A 107 -7.44 -23.89 -24.15
N SER A 108 -7.12 -22.63 -23.92
CA SER A 108 -8.05 -21.53 -23.59
C SER A 108 -8.20 -20.51 -24.74
N PHE A 109 -7.93 -20.94 -25.98
CA PHE A 109 -8.04 -20.15 -27.22
C PHE A 109 -8.91 -20.85 -28.30
N GLY A 110 -9.89 -21.64 -27.85
CA GLY A 110 -10.87 -22.26 -28.78
C GLY A 110 -11.83 -21.21 -29.36
N PRO A 111 -12.60 -21.57 -30.42
CA PRO A 111 -13.48 -20.62 -31.11
C PRO A 111 -14.45 -19.87 -30.19
N LYS A 112 -15.00 -20.54 -29.16
CA LYS A 112 -15.88 -19.91 -28.15
C LYS A 112 -15.15 -18.94 -27.23
N ASP A 113 -13.89 -19.21 -26.93
CA ASP A 113 -13.08 -18.33 -26.05
C ASP A 113 -12.65 -17.07 -26.82
N LEU A 114 -12.30 -17.23 -28.10
CA LEU A 114 -11.99 -16.12 -29.01
C LEU A 114 -13.23 -15.23 -29.24
N GLU A 115 -14.41 -15.83 -29.45
CA GLU A 115 -15.67 -15.09 -29.59
C GLU A 115 -15.97 -14.26 -28.32
N LYS A 116 -15.90 -14.88 -27.13
CA LYS A 116 -16.10 -14.17 -25.84
C LYS A 116 -15.10 -13.04 -25.65
N ALA A 117 -13.86 -13.22 -26.07
CA ALA A 117 -12.81 -12.21 -26.05
C ALA A 117 -12.92 -11.20 -27.21
N GLN A 118 -13.97 -11.31 -28.05
CA GLN A 118 -14.26 -10.40 -29.16
C GLN A 118 -13.15 -10.37 -30.24
N PHE A 119 -12.47 -11.51 -30.49
CA PHE A 119 -11.61 -11.68 -31.65
C PHE A 119 -12.47 -11.95 -32.91
N GLN A 120 -11.97 -11.49 -34.07
CA GLN A 120 -12.71 -11.63 -35.33
C GLN A 120 -12.53 -13.01 -35.99
N GLY A 121 -11.52 -13.78 -35.57
CA GLY A 121 -11.22 -15.09 -36.14
C GLY A 121 -10.18 -15.86 -35.33
N GLU A 122 -9.64 -16.91 -35.93
CA GLU A 122 -8.66 -17.79 -35.28
C GLU A 122 -7.23 -17.22 -35.30
N ASP A 123 -6.94 -16.27 -36.19
CA ASP A 123 -5.64 -15.58 -36.24
C ASP A 123 -5.57 -14.42 -35.24
N TYR A 124 -5.72 -14.74 -33.96
CA TYR A 124 -5.66 -13.74 -32.87
C TYR A 124 -4.28 -13.07 -32.73
N LEU A 125 -3.18 -13.74 -33.08
CA LEU A 125 -1.85 -13.14 -33.05
C LEU A 125 -1.70 -12.10 -34.16
N GLY A 126 -2.13 -12.44 -35.39
CA GLY A 126 -2.12 -11.50 -36.52
C GLY A 126 -3.04 -10.31 -36.28
N GLU A 127 -4.27 -10.52 -35.72
CA GLU A 127 -5.20 -9.43 -35.36
C GLU A 127 -4.55 -8.44 -34.37
N MET A 128 -3.69 -8.92 -33.45
CA MET A 128 -3.03 -8.08 -32.46
C MET A 128 -1.63 -7.60 -32.87
N GLY A 129 -1.12 -8.00 -34.05
CA GLY A 129 0.23 -7.67 -34.50
C GLY A 129 1.33 -8.28 -33.64
N ILE A 130 1.07 -9.48 -33.08
CA ILE A 130 2.02 -10.19 -32.22
C ILE A 130 2.88 -11.10 -33.08
N ASP A 131 4.20 -10.95 -32.98
CA ASP A 131 5.17 -11.83 -33.60
C ASP A 131 5.11 -13.23 -32.94
N PRO A 132 4.79 -14.31 -33.69
CA PRO A 132 4.72 -15.67 -33.15
C PRO A 132 6.03 -16.15 -32.50
N ASP A 133 7.20 -15.67 -32.96
CA ASP A 133 8.50 -16.05 -32.41
C ASP A 133 8.71 -15.61 -30.95
N ARG A 134 7.89 -14.68 -30.47
CA ARG A 134 7.91 -14.21 -29.08
C ARG A 134 6.92 -14.98 -28.18
N VAL A 135 6.14 -15.90 -28.77
CA VAL A 135 5.07 -16.58 -28.06
C VAL A 135 5.49 -17.99 -27.64
N ILE A 136 5.47 -18.23 -26.35
CA ILE A 136 5.57 -19.58 -25.78
C ILE A 136 4.13 -20.13 -25.67
N ALA A 137 3.72 -20.85 -26.71
CA ALA A 137 2.42 -21.49 -26.78
C ALA A 137 2.47 -22.88 -26.11
N CYS A 138 1.69 -23.06 -25.04
CA CYS A 138 1.70 -24.30 -24.28
C CYS A 138 0.27 -24.75 -23.97
N PRO A 139 -0.09 -26.02 -24.15
CA PRO A 139 -1.40 -26.57 -23.76
C PRO A 139 -1.43 -26.83 -22.24
N LEU A 140 -1.39 -25.74 -21.46
CA LEU A 140 -1.23 -25.74 -20.00
C LEU A 140 -2.30 -26.60 -19.30
N THR A 141 -3.54 -26.46 -19.72
CA THR A 141 -4.67 -27.19 -19.14
C THR A 141 -4.56 -28.71 -19.37
N THR A 142 -4.15 -29.12 -20.56
CA THR A 142 -3.91 -30.54 -20.89
C THR A 142 -2.74 -31.10 -20.12
N MET A 143 -1.61 -30.38 -20.09
CA MET A 143 -0.41 -30.80 -19.37
C MET A 143 -0.67 -30.97 -17.85
N VAL A 144 -1.48 -30.12 -17.25
CA VAL A 144 -1.86 -30.24 -15.83
C VAL A 144 -2.76 -31.45 -15.59
N LYS A 145 -3.71 -31.75 -16.48
CA LYS A 145 -4.55 -32.95 -16.40
C LYS A 145 -3.72 -34.21 -16.47
N ASP A 146 -2.79 -34.29 -17.43
CA ASP A 146 -1.90 -35.42 -17.58
C ASP A 146 -0.98 -35.59 -16.37
N CYS A 147 -0.41 -34.49 -15.86
CA CYS A 147 0.43 -34.49 -14.68
C CYS A 147 -0.27 -35.02 -13.43
N LEU A 148 -1.57 -34.77 -13.26
CA LEU A 148 -2.34 -35.14 -12.07
C LEU A 148 -3.30 -36.33 -12.30
N ALA A 149 -3.24 -37.02 -13.44
CA ALA A 149 -4.15 -38.12 -13.81
C ALA A 149 -4.17 -39.27 -12.78
N ASP A 150 -3.05 -39.56 -12.17
CA ASP A 150 -2.85 -40.62 -11.17
C ASP A 150 -3.20 -40.23 -9.72
N THR A 151 -3.61 -38.99 -9.48
CA THR A 151 -3.85 -38.46 -8.11
C THR A 151 -5.26 -38.73 -7.57
N GLY A 152 -6.20 -39.14 -8.39
CA GLY A 152 -7.61 -39.33 -8.02
C GLY A 152 -8.36 -38.02 -7.71
N MET A 153 -7.79 -36.88 -8.03
CA MET A 153 -8.44 -35.57 -7.85
C MET A 153 -9.56 -35.34 -8.86
N ASP A 154 -10.59 -34.63 -8.46
CA ASP A 154 -11.65 -34.21 -9.39
C ASP A 154 -11.15 -33.15 -10.40
N ILE A 155 -11.78 -33.11 -11.58
CA ILE A 155 -11.38 -32.22 -12.69
C ILE A 155 -11.39 -30.74 -12.29
N LYS A 156 -12.33 -30.32 -11.43
CA LYS A 156 -12.40 -28.94 -10.96
C LYS A 156 -11.21 -28.56 -10.08
N SER A 157 -10.77 -29.47 -9.23
CA SER A 157 -9.58 -29.31 -8.39
C SER A 157 -8.29 -29.32 -9.21
N ILE A 158 -8.20 -30.20 -10.23
CA ILE A 158 -7.09 -30.24 -11.19
C ILE A 158 -6.97 -28.90 -11.94
N ASN A 159 -8.07 -28.39 -12.48
CA ASN A 159 -8.07 -27.12 -13.22
C ASN A 159 -7.63 -25.92 -12.38
N LYS A 160 -7.80 -25.96 -11.06
CA LYS A 160 -7.31 -24.90 -10.15
C LYS A 160 -5.79 -24.89 -10.00
N CYS A 161 -5.09 -25.91 -10.46
CA CYS A 161 -3.63 -25.98 -10.41
C CYS A 161 -2.94 -25.39 -11.65
N ARG A 162 -3.69 -24.94 -12.68
CA ARG A 162 -3.13 -24.42 -13.94
C ARG A 162 -2.13 -23.29 -13.76
N ASN A 163 -2.44 -22.36 -12.87
CA ASN A 163 -1.57 -21.24 -12.53
C ASN A 163 -0.19 -21.68 -12.02
N MET A 164 -0.11 -22.86 -11.39
CA MET A 164 1.17 -23.39 -10.89
C MET A 164 2.05 -23.91 -12.02
N PHE A 165 1.49 -24.42 -13.12
CA PHE A 165 2.27 -24.79 -14.30
C PHE A 165 2.90 -23.53 -14.93
N ALA A 166 2.09 -22.48 -15.13
CA ALA A 166 2.58 -21.20 -15.64
C ALA A 166 3.68 -20.61 -14.72
N LEU A 167 3.50 -20.71 -13.40
CA LEU A 167 4.54 -20.30 -12.43
C LEU A 167 5.82 -21.12 -12.60
N GLY A 168 5.74 -22.44 -12.77
CA GLY A 168 6.89 -23.31 -13.02
C GLY A 168 7.67 -22.90 -14.27
N LEU A 169 6.95 -22.61 -15.36
CA LEU A 169 7.55 -22.14 -16.61
C LEU A 169 8.23 -20.76 -16.44
N VAL A 170 7.62 -19.84 -15.70
CA VAL A 170 8.24 -18.54 -15.37
C VAL A 170 9.46 -18.74 -14.46
N CYS A 171 9.40 -19.62 -13.45
CA CYS A 171 10.56 -19.94 -12.61
C CYS A 171 11.74 -20.50 -13.43
N TRP A 172 11.47 -21.33 -14.44
CA TRP A 172 12.50 -21.79 -15.37
C TRP A 172 13.07 -20.62 -16.19
N LEU A 173 12.22 -19.74 -16.72
CA LEU A 173 12.64 -18.59 -17.54
C LEU A 173 13.56 -17.63 -16.76
N PHE A 174 13.43 -17.60 -15.43
CA PHE A 174 14.23 -16.73 -14.55
C PHE A 174 15.25 -17.49 -13.69
N ASP A 175 15.54 -18.74 -13.99
CA ASP A 175 16.51 -19.60 -13.26
C ASP A 175 16.27 -19.57 -11.72
N ARG A 176 15.01 -19.78 -11.30
CA ARG A 176 14.61 -19.69 -9.89
C ARG A 176 14.61 -21.07 -9.22
N ASP A 177 15.15 -21.12 -7.99
CA ASP A 177 15.04 -22.31 -7.14
C ASP A 177 13.59 -22.54 -6.70
N LEU A 178 13.05 -23.71 -7.05
CA LEU A 178 11.67 -24.09 -6.73
C LEU A 178 11.44 -24.42 -5.25
N ASN A 179 12.50 -24.68 -4.46
CA ASN A 179 12.35 -25.08 -3.06
C ASN A 179 11.61 -24.03 -2.22
N VAL A 180 11.82 -22.74 -2.51
CA VAL A 180 11.12 -21.64 -1.83
C VAL A 180 9.61 -21.71 -2.12
N ALA A 181 9.22 -21.92 -3.39
CA ALA A 181 7.83 -22.11 -3.79
C ALA A 181 7.21 -23.34 -3.15
N PHE A 182 7.94 -24.45 -3.09
CA PHE A 182 7.48 -25.69 -2.46
C PHE A 182 7.23 -25.51 -0.96
N ASN A 183 8.11 -24.86 -0.25
CA ASN A 183 7.95 -24.57 1.17
C ASN A 183 6.75 -23.65 1.43
N TYR A 184 6.60 -22.58 0.63
CA TYR A 184 5.44 -21.70 0.70
C TYR A 184 4.11 -22.47 0.53
N LEU A 185 4.04 -23.38 -0.44
CA LEU A 185 2.84 -24.20 -0.68
C LEU A 185 2.54 -25.16 0.45
N LYS A 186 3.57 -25.81 1.02
CA LYS A 186 3.42 -26.70 2.19
C LYS A 186 2.87 -25.94 3.40
N GLU A 187 3.36 -24.74 3.67
CA GLU A 187 2.87 -23.90 4.76
C GLU A 187 1.45 -23.42 4.51
N LYS A 188 1.19 -22.86 3.33
CA LYS A 188 -0.12 -22.34 2.95
C LYS A 188 -1.23 -23.39 2.98
N PHE A 189 -0.93 -24.59 2.52
CA PHE A 189 -1.87 -25.71 2.44
C PHE A 189 -1.62 -26.77 3.53
N ALA A 190 -1.01 -26.42 4.67
CA ALA A 190 -0.71 -27.35 5.76
C ALA A 190 -1.92 -28.17 6.22
N LYS A 191 -3.14 -27.61 6.17
CA LYS A 191 -4.40 -28.31 6.47
C LYS A 191 -4.94 -29.19 5.32
N LYS A 192 -4.32 -29.14 4.15
CA LYS A 192 -4.71 -29.87 2.93
C LYS A 192 -3.48 -30.35 2.15
N PRO A 193 -2.69 -31.28 2.71
CA PRO A 193 -1.38 -31.68 2.14
C PRO A 193 -1.48 -32.19 0.70
N ALA A 194 -2.53 -32.93 0.35
CA ALA A 194 -2.74 -33.41 -1.02
C ALA A 194 -2.84 -32.26 -2.07
N ILE A 195 -3.40 -31.10 -1.68
CA ILE A 195 -3.41 -29.92 -2.55
C ILE A 195 -2.01 -29.32 -2.66
N ALA A 196 -1.24 -29.29 -1.58
CA ALA A 196 0.15 -28.83 -1.64
C ALA A 196 0.99 -29.70 -2.58
N GLU A 197 0.91 -31.02 -2.43
CA GLU A 197 1.62 -31.99 -3.27
C GLU A 197 1.26 -31.89 -4.75
N ALA A 198 -0.04 -31.76 -5.06
CA ALA A 198 -0.51 -31.57 -6.43
C ALA A 198 0.07 -30.29 -7.06
N ASN A 199 0.02 -29.17 -6.34
CA ASN A 199 0.59 -27.91 -6.81
C ASN A 199 2.11 -27.98 -7.00
N ILE A 200 2.84 -28.64 -6.10
CA ILE A 200 4.30 -28.87 -6.20
C ILE A 200 4.61 -29.67 -7.45
N LYS A 201 3.88 -30.79 -7.70
CA LYS A 201 4.04 -31.64 -8.88
C LYS A 201 3.83 -30.83 -10.18
N VAL A 202 2.83 -29.96 -10.18
CA VAL A 202 2.49 -29.12 -11.34
C VAL A 202 3.54 -28.02 -11.58
N ILE A 203 4.07 -27.35 -10.53
CA ILE A 203 5.17 -26.39 -10.69
C ILE A 203 6.40 -27.06 -11.29
N GLN A 204 6.77 -28.24 -10.78
CA GLN A 204 7.90 -28.99 -11.30
C GLN A 204 7.69 -29.34 -12.79
N ALA A 205 6.50 -29.81 -13.14
CA ALA A 205 6.16 -30.13 -14.54
C ALA A 205 6.27 -28.91 -15.48
N GLY A 206 5.85 -27.72 -15.03
CA GLY A 206 6.00 -26.47 -15.80
C GLY A 206 7.46 -26.07 -15.99
N TYR A 207 8.27 -26.21 -14.94
CA TYR A 207 9.71 -25.96 -15.02
C TYR A 207 10.41 -26.92 -15.99
N ASP A 208 10.11 -28.21 -15.88
CA ASP A 208 10.68 -29.26 -16.73
C ASP A 208 10.24 -29.11 -18.19
N TYR A 209 9.00 -28.67 -18.43
CA TYR A 209 8.50 -28.36 -19.77
C TYR A 209 9.34 -27.27 -20.42
N GLY A 210 9.57 -26.14 -19.72
CA GLY A 210 10.44 -25.06 -20.22
C GLY A 210 11.85 -25.56 -20.53
N HIS A 211 12.44 -26.35 -19.63
CA HIS A 211 13.77 -26.89 -19.79
C HIS A 211 13.88 -27.84 -20.99
N ASN A 212 12.90 -28.70 -21.22
CA ASN A 212 12.95 -29.74 -22.24
C ASN A 212 12.55 -29.24 -23.64
N THR A 213 11.65 -28.25 -23.73
CA THR A 213 11.09 -27.80 -25.02
C THR A 213 11.69 -26.50 -25.54
N HIS A 214 12.14 -25.61 -24.67
CA HIS A 214 12.60 -24.27 -25.04
C HIS A 214 14.07 -23.98 -24.71
N SER A 215 14.82 -24.95 -24.20
CA SER A 215 16.21 -24.75 -23.75
C SER A 215 17.20 -24.29 -24.85
N SER A 216 16.87 -24.54 -26.12
CA SER A 216 17.73 -24.16 -27.26
C SER A 216 17.36 -22.81 -27.90
N ALA A 217 16.12 -22.33 -27.70
CA ALA A 217 15.57 -21.17 -28.40
C ALA A 217 15.26 -19.97 -27.48
N ALA A 218 14.98 -20.19 -26.21
CA ALA A 218 14.61 -19.12 -25.31
C ALA A 218 15.82 -18.54 -24.55
N ASN A 219 15.81 -17.22 -24.36
CA ASN A 219 16.71 -16.55 -23.43
C ASN A 219 16.24 -16.77 -22.00
N VAL A 220 17.07 -17.40 -21.18
CA VAL A 220 16.86 -17.46 -19.73
C VAL A 220 17.42 -16.17 -19.12
N TYR A 221 16.63 -15.51 -18.30
CA TYR A 221 17.03 -14.27 -17.67
C TYR A 221 17.67 -14.53 -16.32
N ARG A 222 18.79 -13.91 -16.04
CA ARG A 222 19.41 -13.88 -14.70
C ARG A 222 19.42 -12.46 -14.17
N ILE A 223 18.93 -12.30 -12.94
CA ILE A 223 18.95 -11.02 -12.23
C ILE A 223 19.79 -11.25 -10.96
N GLU A 224 21.01 -10.73 -10.99
CA GLU A 224 21.91 -10.78 -9.85
C GLU A 224 21.39 -9.90 -8.72
N THR A 225 21.83 -10.20 -7.49
CA THR A 225 21.53 -9.37 -6.33
C THR A 225 22.69 -8.44 -6.07
N LYS A 226 22.46 -7.12 -6.14
CA LYS A 226 23.45 -6.09 -5.84
C LYS A 226 23.09 -5.35 -4.55
N ASN A 227 24.09 -4.95 -3.78
CA ASN A 227 23.96 -4.07 -2.63
C ASN A 227 22.95 -4.54 -1.55
N LYS A 228 22.90 -5.84 -1.27
CA LYS A 228 22.02 -6.38 -0.25
C LYS A 228 22.51 -6.02 1.15
N VAL A 229 21.68 -5.31 1.90
CA VAL A 229 21.91 -5.11 3.33
C VAL A 229 21.69 -6.44 4.05
N PRO A 230 22.62 -6.92 4.90
CA PRO A 230 22.42 -8.16 5.65
C PRO A 230 21.17 -8.11 6.53
N GLY A 231 20.45 -9.22 6.63
CA GLY A 231 19.24 -9.31 7.45
C GLY A 231 18.31 -10.45 6.99
N ARG A 232 17.20 -10.60 7.72
CA ARG A 232 16.10 -11.48 7.31
C ARG A 232 15.09 -10.66 6.54
N TYR A 233 14.67 -11.18 5.40
CA TYR A 233 13.72 -10.51 4.52
C TYR A 233 12.45 -11.34 4.34
N MET A 234 11.35 -10.64 4.13
CA MET A 234 10.09 -11.23 3.69
C MET A 234 9.45 -10.35 2.62
N ASP A 235 8.64 -10.94 1.76
CA ASP A 235 7.70 -10.24 0.91
C ASP A 235 6.51 -9.82 1.76
N ILE A 236 6.25 -8.50 1.85
CA ILE A 236 5.18 -7.97 2.72
C ILE A 236 4.29 -7.01 1.95
N THR A 237 2.97 -7.17 2.07
CA THR A 237 2.00 -6.19 1.57
C THR A 237 1.89 -5.00 2.52
N GLY A 238 1.47 -3.84 2.01
CA GLY A 238 1.33 -2.64 2.84
C GLY A 238 0.31 -2.80 3.97
N ASN A 239 -0.82 -3.47 3.73
CA ASN A 239 -1.79 -3.76 4.78
C ASN A 239 -1.19 -4.62 5.91
N LYS A 240 -0.39 -5.62 5.55
CA LYS A 240 0.29 -6.47 6.54
C LYS A 240 1.39 -5.71 7.28
N ALA A 241 2.16 -4.89 6.58
CA ALA A 241 3.17 -4.02 7.18
C ALA A 241 2.55 -3.01 8.16
N THR A 242 1.42 -2.41 7.79
CA THR A 242 0.63 -1.53 8.68
C THR A 242 0.21 -2.24 9.96
N ALA A 243 -0.33 -3.46 9.84
CA ALA A 243 -0.74 -4.27 11.00
C ALA A 243 0.46 -4.55 11.93
N TYR A 244 1.61 -4.89 11.37
CA TYR A 244 2.83 -5.14 12.15
C TYR A 244 3.39 -3.87 12.80
N GLY A 245 3.30 -2.72 12.13
CA GLY A 245 3.67 -1.42 12.71
C GLY A 245 2.84 -1.08 13.94
N PHE A 246 1.52 -1.34 13.90
CA PHE A 246 0.65 -1.16 15.06
C PHE A 246 0.99 -2.10 16.22
N ILE A 247 1.28 -3.38 15.93
CA ILE A 247 1.71 -4.35 16.97
C ILE A 247 3.02 -3.89 17.61
N ALA A 248 4.00 -3.49 16.79
CA ALA A 248 5.29 -3.01 17.27
C ALA A 248 5.14 -1.75 18.15
N ALA A 249 4.28 -0.82 17.75
CA ALA A 249 4.00 0.38 18.54
C ALA A 249 3.33 0.07 19.89
N ALA A 250 2.37 -0.86 19.89
CA ALA A 250 1.70 -1.31 21.12
C ALA A 250 2.71 -1.95 22.08
N GLU A 251 3.61 -2.80 21.59
CA GLU A 251 4.67 -3.43 22.39
C GLU A 251 5.63 -2.40 22.96
N LYS A 252 6.09 -1.45 22.15
CA LYS A 252 7.01 -0.38 22.60
C LYS A 252 6.36 0.60 23.58
N ALA A 253 5.03 0.72 23.56
CA ALA A 253 4.26 1.51 24.53
C ALA A 253 3.86 0.70 25.78
N GLY A 254 4.04 -0.63 25.79
CA GLY A 254 3.57 -1.51 26.85
C GLY A 254 2.04 -1.59 26.94
N LEU A 255 1.31 -1.45 25.82
CA LEU A 255 -0.14 -1.37 25.75
C LEU A 255 -0.74 -2.57 25.01
N LYS A 256 -2.01 -2.84 25.28
CA LYS A 256 -2.83 -3.70 24.41
C LYS A 256 -3.21 -2.93 23.14
N LEU A 257 -3.28 -3.63 22.03
CA LEU A 257 -3.76 -3.09 20.76
C LEU A 257 -5.23 -3.41 20.56
N TYR A 258 -6.03 -2.41 20.26
CA TYR A 258 -7.45 -2.57 19.93
C TYR A 258 -7.74 -2.03 18.53
N LEU A 259 -8.37 -2.85 17.67
CA LEU A 259 -8.92 -2.43 16.39
C LEU A 259 -10.44 -2.58 16.39
N GLY A 260 -11.18 -1.48 16.31
CA GLY A 260 -12.61 -1.44 16.01
C GLY A 260 -12.83 -1.04 14.54
N SER A 261 -13.45 -1.91 13.75
CA SER A 261 -13.58 -1.66 12.31
C SER A 261 -14.82 -2.30 11.71
N TYR A 262 -15.22 -1.78 10.55
CA TYR A 262 -16.17 -2.41 9.63
C TYR A 262 -15.46 -2.78 8.34
N PRO A 263 -15.71 -3.98 7.77
CA PRO A 263 -15.02 -4.44 6.57
C PRO A 263 -15.30 -3.55 5.36
N ILE A 264 -14.24 -3.02 4.76
CA ILE A 264 -14.30 -2.23 3.53
C ILE A 264 -13.03 -2.44 2.71
N THR A 265 -13.19 -2.66 1.40
CA THR A 265 -12.05 -2.75 0.46
C THR A 265 -11.41 -1.35 0.31
N PRO A 266 -10.04 -1.24 0.37
CA PRO A 266 -9.05 -2.32 0.55
C PRO A 266 -8.55 -2.48 2.00
N ALA A 267 -9.15 -1.84 3.00
CA ALA A 267 -8.67 -1.78 4.38
C ALA A 267 -8.90 -3.09 5.19
N THR A 268 -9.77 -3.98 4.73
CA THR A 268 -10.18 -5.20 5.46
C THR A 268 -9.01 -6.12 5.82
N ASP A 269 -7.96 -6.16 5.00
CA ASP A 269 -6.83 -7.06 5.23
C ASP A 269 -6.04 -6.71 6.49
N VAL A 270 -6.07 -5.47 6.94
CA VAL A 270 -5.49 -5.06 8.24
C VAL A 270 -6.24 -5.73 9.39
N LEU A 271 -7.59 -5.74 9.33
CA LEU A 271 -8.42 -6.46 10.32
C LEU A 271 -8.13 -7.96 10.30
N HIS A 272 -8.07 -8.56 9.11
CA HIS A 272 -7.76 -9.98 8.96
C HIS A 272 -6.37 -10.32 9.50
N GLU A 273 -5.36 -9.51 9.25
CA GLU A 273 -4.00 -9.75 9.75
C GLU A 273 -3.95 -9.63 11.27
N LEU A 274 -4.44 -8.54 11.83
CA LEU A 274 -4.45 -8.31 13.28
C LEU A 274 -5.20 -9.40 14.05
N SER A 275 -6.28 -9.95 13.48
CA SER A 275 -7.07 -11.02 14.12
C SER A 275 -6.28 -12.31 14.36
N LYS A 276 -5.15 -12.52 13.69
CA LYS A 276 -4.26 -13.68 13.87
C LYS A 276 -3.35 -13.54 15.08
N HIS A 277 -3.19 -12.34 15.64
CA HIS A 277 -2.18 -12.00 16.64
C HIS A 277 -2.74 -11.80 18.05
N LYS A 278 -3.81 -12.52 18.42
CA LYS A 278 -4.45 -12.43 19.76
C LYS A 278 -3.48 -12.71 20.91
N SER A 279 -2.51 -13.60 20.71
CA SER A 279 -1.48 -13.92 21.71
C SER A 279 -0.55 -12.76 22.04
N LEU A 280 -0.47 -11.74 21.18
CA LEU A 280 0.30 -10.51 21.38
C LEU A 280 -0.53 -9.38 22.02
N GLY A 281 -1.68 -9.70 22.64
CA GLY A 281 -2.54 -8.70 23.27
C GLY A 281 -3.38 -7.88 22.27
N VAL A 282 -3.56 -8.39 21.04
CA VAL A 282 -4.39 -7.75 20.01
C VAL A 282 -5.84 -8.16 20.17
N THR A 283 -6.72 -7.15 20.27
CA THR A 283 -8.18 -7.31 20.25
C THR A 283 -8.73 -6.70 18.96
N THR A 284 -9.47 -7.48 18.18
CA THR A 284 -10.15 -7.00 16.97
C THR A 284 -11.64 -7.16 17.13
N VAL A 285 -12.40 -6.10 16.81
CA VAL A 285 -13.86 -6.09 16.84
C VAL A 285 -14.38 -5.64 15.48
N GLN A 286 -15.12 -6.51 14.84
CA GLN A 286 -15.91 -6.16 13.67
C GLN A 286 -17.26 -5.63 14.14
N CYS A 287 -17.54 -4.38 13.79
CA CYS A 287 -18.78 -3.69 14.14
C CYS A 287 -19.81 -3.75 13.01
N GLU A 288 -21.03 -3.30 13.26
CA GLU A 288 -22.11 -3.26 12.27
C GLU A 288 -21.92 -2.16 11.22
N ASP A 289 -21.18 -1.10 11.55
CA ASP A 289 -20.84 0.01 10.65
C ASP A 289 -19.55 0.74 11.06
N GLU A 290 -19.16 1.72 10.27
CA GLU A 290 -17.95 2.52 10.48
C GLU A 290 -18.03 3.42 11.72
N ILE A 291 -19.22 3.91 12.07
CA ILE A 291 -19.45 4.77 13.25
C ILE A 291 -19.20 3.96 14.52
N ALA A 292 -19.82 2.80 14.63
CA ALA A 292 -19.63 1.88 15.75
C ALA A 292 -18.16 1.43 15.87
N GLY A 293 -17.48 1.15 14.74
CA GLY A 293 -16.06 0.82 14.73
C GLY A 293 -15.20 1.92 15.32
N CYS A 294 -15.43 3.15 14.94
CA CYS A 294 -14.71 4.32 15.47
C CYS A 294 -15.03 4.57 16.95
N ALA A 295 -16.31 4.58 17.30
CA ALA A 295 -16.76 4.84 18.67
C ALA A 295 -16.25 3.79 19.68
N SER A 296 -16.25 2.50 19.28
CA SER A 296 -15.67 1.43 20.11
C SER A 296 -14.17 1.61 20.35
N SER A 297 -13.45 2.08 19.32
CA SER A 297 -12.01 2.40 19.42
C SER A 297 -11.75 3.59 20.34
N ILE A 298 -12.61 4.61 20.35
CA ILE A 298 -12.55 5.74 21.31
C ILE A 298 -12.71 5.23 22.74
N GLY A 299 -13.67 4.33 22.97
CA GLY A 299 -13.87 3.68 24.28
C GLY A 299 -12.64 2.88 24.73
N ALA A 300 -12.03 2.12 23.82
CA ALA A 300 -10.80 1.36 24.09
C ALA A 300 -9.61 2.29 24.40
N SER A 301 -9.47 3.41 23.69
CA SER A 301 -8.48 4.45 23.98
C SER A 301 -8.70 5.06 25.37
N PHE A 302 -9.92 5.42 25.71
CA PHE A 302 -10.23 5.91 27.06
C PHE A 302 -9.83 4.88 28.13
N ALA A 303 -10.03 3.58 27.86
CA ALA A 303 -9.67 2.48 28.75
C ALA A 303 -8.16 2.14 28.77
N GLY A 304 -7.32 2.87 28.06
CA GLY A 304 -5.86 2.72 28.12
C GLY A 304 -5.22 1.80 27.07
N ALA A 305 -5.90 1.51 25.96
CA ALA A 305 -5.34 0.76 24.85
C ALA A 305 -4.74 1.69 23.78
N LEU A 306 -3.77 1.20 23.00
CA LEU A 306 -3.51 1.75 21.69
C LEU A 306 -4.70 1.37 20.79
N ALA A 307 -5.51 2.36 20.46
CA ALA A 307 -6.74 2.17 19.69
C ALA A 307 -6.54 2.58 18.23
N VAL A 308 -7.07 1.75 17.33
CA VAL A 308 -7.01 1.95 15.88
C VAL A 308 -8.39 1.70 15.28
N THR A 309 -8.74 2.43 14.25
CA THR A 309 -9.88 2.13 13.38
C THR A 309 -9.43 2.22 11.93
N SER A 310 -9.80 1.24 11.09
CA SER A 310 -9.43 1.21 9.67
C SER A 310 -10.64 1.44 8.78
N THR A 311 -10.44 2.14 7.66
CA THR A 311 -11.48 2.46 6.70
C THR A 311 -10.90 2.83 5.33
N SER A 312 -11.75 3.33 4.45
CA SER A 312 -11.49 3.98 3.17
C SER A 312 -12.38 5.22 3.07
N GLY A 313 -12.21 6.06 2.06
CA GLY A 313 -12.90 7.35 1.90
C GLY A 313 -14.39 7.39 2.28
N PRO A 314 -15.26 6.46 1.80
CA PRO A 314 -16.66 6.46 2.20
C PRO A 314 -16.88 6.30 3.71
N GLY A 315 -16.14 5.40 4.36
CA GLY A 315 -16.23 5.21 5.80
C GLY A 315 -15.58 6.34 6.60
N MET A 316 -14.59 7.02 6.04
CA MET A 316 -14.02 8.25 6.60
C MET A 316 -15.10 9.35 6.71
N CYS A 317 -15.96 9.50 5.70
CA CYS A 317 -17.12 10.40 5.74
C CYS A 317 -18.07 10.05 6.91
N LEU A 318 -18.39 8.77 7.09
CA LEU A 318 -19.29 8.31 8.14
C LEU A 318 -18.72 8.51 9.56
N LYS A 319 -17.39 8.43 9.72
CA LYS A 319 -16.70 8.59 11.01
C LYS A 319 -16.48 10.05 11.43
N SER A 320 -16.84 11.04 10.62
CA SER A 320 -16.47 12.45 10.84
C SER A 320 -16.84 12.97 12.23
N GLU A 321 -18.03 12.69 12.71
CA GLU A 321 -18.46 13.11 14.06
C GLU A 321 -17.72 12.35 15.16
N ALA A 322 -17.57 11.03 15.03
CA ALA A 322 -16.83 10.22 16.00
C ALA A 322 -15.35 10.65 16.10
N MET A 323 -14.71 11.00 14.97
CA MET A 323 -13.35 11.57 14.99
C MET A 323 -13.30 12.89 15.78
N ASN A 324 -14.33 13.76 15.66
CA ASN A 324 -14.43 14.98 16.44
C ASN A 324 -14.60 14.71 17.94
N LEU A 325 -15.34 13.67 18.30
CA LEU A 325 -15.43 13.24 19.69
C LEU A 325 -14.04 12.90 20.25
N ALA A 326 -13.21 12.17 19.48
CA ALA A 326 -11.83 11.90 19.89
C ALA A 326 -10.97 13.16 20.01
N VAL A 327 -11.16 14.16 19.12
CA VAL A 327 -10.46 15.45 19.16
C VAL A 327 -10.82 16.23 20.44
N ILE A 328 -12.10 16.39 20.75
CA ILE A 328 -12.53 17.19 21.90
C ILE A 328 -12.20 16.50 23.24
N MET A 329 -12.23 15.17 23.28
CA MET A 329 -11.79 14.37 24.43
C MET A 329 -10.27 14.28 24.53
N GLU A 330 -9.55 14.67 23.50
CA GLU A 330 -8.08 14.56 23.37
C GLU A 330 -7.59 13.15 23.71
N LEU A 331 -8.12 12.14 23.02
CA LEU A 331 -7.76 10.73 23.19
C LEU A 331 -6.87 10.25 22.04
N PRO A 332 -5.87 9.41 22.34
CA PRO A 332 -5.03 8.82 21.31
C PRO A 332 -5.84 7.81 20.47
N LEU A 333 -5.89 8.01 19.16
CA LEU A 333 -6.57 7.12 18.22
C LEU A 333 -5.87 7.20 16.87
N VAL A 334 -5.59 6.07 16.23
CA VAL A 334 -5.14 6.08 14.84
C VAL A 334 -6.30 5.72 13.92
N ILE A 335 -6.57 6.62 12.98
CA ILE A 335 -7.54 6.41 11.91
C ILE A 335 -6.76 6.07 10.64
N LEU A 336 -6.76 4.81 10.25
CA LEU A 336 -6.17 4.36 9.00
C LEU A 336 -7.17 4.55 7.88
N ASP A 337 -6.85 5.39 6.92
CA ASP A 337 -7.60 5.56 5.68
C ASP A 337 -6.82 4.98 4.50
N VAL A 338 -7.32 3.87 3.97
CA VAL A 338 -6.79 3.25 2.75
C VAL A 338 -7.58 3.80 1.58
N GLN A 339 -7.07 4.86 0.97
CA GLN A 339 -7.73 5.62 -0.09
C GLN A 339 -8.01 4.76 -1.32
N ARG A 340 -9.15 4.99 -1.96
CA ARG A 340 -9.56 4.34 -3.21
C ARG A 340 -10.28 5.32 -4.12
N GLY A 341 -10.47 4.94 -5.38
CA GLY A 341 -11.21 5.76 -6.33
C GLY A 341 -12.63 6.07 -5.87
N GLY A 342 -12.98 7.35 -5.79
CA GLY A 342 -14.29 7.90 -5.41
C GLY A 342 -15.05 8.46 -6.61
N PRO A 343 -16.17 9.22 -6.40
CA PRO A 343 -16.88 9.39 -5.14
C PRO A 343 -17.80 8.21 -4.78
N ALA A 344 -18.34 8.21 -3.57
CA ALA A 344 -19.19 7.15 -3.00
C ALA A 344 -18.52 5.78 -3.05
N THR A 345 -19.17 4.74 -3.54
CA THR A 345 -18.57 3.40 -3.72
C THR A 345 -17.44 3.43 -4.74
N GLY A 346 -17.58 4.27 -5.76
CA GLY A 346 -16.58 4.58 -6.79
C GLY A 346 -15.94 3.35 -7.43
N LEU A 347 -14.62 3.28 -7.33
CA LEU A 347 -13.77 2.21 -7.83
C LEU A 347 -13.08 1.49 -6.66
N PRO A 348 -13.73 0.54 -5.99
CA PRO A 348 -13.27 -0.01 -4.71
C PRO A 348 -11.88 -0.65 -4.73
N THR A 349 -11.44 -1.13 -5.90
CA THR A 349 -10.16 -1.83 -6.09
C THR A 349 -9.09 -0.97 -6.75
N LYS A 350 -9.39 0.31 -7.00
CA LYS A 350 -8.49 1.22 -7.73
C LYS A 350 -7.92 2.28 -6.79
N SER A 351 -6.68 2.72 -7.10
CA SER A 351 -5.91 3.61 -6.25
C SER A 351 -6.10 5.07 -6.66
N GLU A 352 -6.38 5.92 -5.69
CA GLU A 352 -6.37 7.38 -5.80
C GLU A 352 -5.88 8.01 -4.49
N GLN A 353 -5.64 9.32 -4.48
CA GLN A 353 -5.25 10.10 -3.31
C GLN A 353 -6.26 11.24 -3.07
N THR A 354 -7.56 10.92 -3.18
CA THR A 354 -8.64 11.92 -3.24
C THR A 354 -9.24 12.28 -1.89
N ASP A 355 -8.78 11.67 -0.80
CA ASP A 355 -9.31 11.87 0.56
C ASP A 355 -8.48 12.88 1.40
N LEU A 356 -7.45 13.51 0.81
CA LEU A 356 -6.53 14.40 1.55
C LEU A 356 -7.25 15.61 2.16
N LEU A 357 -8.06 16.34 1.38
CA LEU A 357 -8.78 17.49 1.92
C LEU A 357 -9.87 17.08 2.93
N GLN A 358 -10.47 15.91 2.76
CA GLN A 358 -11.35 15.34 3.76
C GLN A 358 -10.59 15.03 5.06
N ALA A 359 -9.40 14.45 4.97
CA ALA A 359 -8.55 14.19 6.14
C ALA A 359 -8.17 15.48 6.86
N LEU A 360 -7.92 16.56 6.14
CA LEU A 360 -7.57 17.86 6.71
C LEU A 360 -8.79 18.62 7.28
N PHE A 361 -9.93 18.62 6.57
CA PHE A 361 -11.05 19.53 6.84
C PHE A 361 -12.42 18.87 6.96
N GLY A 362 -12.56 17.56 6.70
CA GLY A 362 -13.85 16.87 6.58
C GLY A 362 -14.57 16.63 7.91
N ARG A 363 -14.53 17.58 8.84
CA ARG A 363 -15.19 17.52 10.16
C ARG A 363 -15.84 18.86 10.50
N ASN A 364 -16.77 18.85 11.46
CA ASN A 364 -17.37 20.08 11.95
C ASN A 364 -16.47 20.76 13.00
N GLY A 365 -16.57 22.09 13.10
CA GLY A 365 -15.83 22.92 14.05
C GLY A 365 -14.32 22.98 13.72
N GLU A 366 -13.57 23.67 14.60
CA GLU A 366 -12.11 23.73 14.55
C GLU A 366 -11.51 22.43 15.13
N SER A 367 -11.22 21.48 14.28
CA SER A 367 -10.86 20.11 14.63
C SER A 367 -9.50 19.70 14.03
N PRO A 368 -8.39 20.28 14.52
CA PRO A 368 -7.07 19.99 13.99
C PRO A 368 -6.63 18.57 14.36
N MET A 369 -6.10 17.83 13.39
CA MET A 369 -5.55 16.49 13.56
C MET A 369 -4.24 16.35 12.79
N PRO A 370 -3.26 15.61 13.30
CA PRO A 370 -2.12 15.19 12.50
C PRO A 370 -2.58 14.30 11.33
N VAL A 371 -1.96 14.52 10.17
CA VAL A 371 -2.17 13.72 8.96
C VAL A 371 -0.82 13.28 8.43
N LEU A 372 -0.62 11.96 8.38
CA LEU A 372 0.58 11.32 7.88
C LEU A 372 0.22 10.47 6.65
N ALA A 373 1.21 10.23 5.77
CA ALA A 373 1.02 9.39 4.59
C ALA A 373 2.17 8.38 4.43
N ALA A 374 1.84 7.11 4.17
CA ALA A 374 2.82 6.07 3.86
C ALA A 374 3.21 6.12 2.38
N THR A 375 4.47 5.86 2.07
CA THR A 375 5.06 6.07 0.74
C THR A 375 5.23 4.79 -0.09
N SER A 376 5.27 3.63 0.55
CA SER A 376 5.45 2.34 -0.10
C SER A 376 4.87 1.20 0.77
N PRO A 377 4.70 -0.01 0.21
CA PRO A 377 4.24 -1.15 1.01
C PRO A 377 5.09 -1.43 2.25
N THR A 378 6.40 -1.39 2.14
CA THR A 378 7.31 -1.64 3.27
C THR A 378 7.31 -0.49 4.27
N ASP A 379 7.17 0.74 3.79
CA ASP A 379 7.10 1.95 4.61
C ASP A 379 5.82 2.06 5.45
N CYS A 380 4.78 1.29 5.12
CA CYS A 380 3.56 1.22 5.93
C CYS A 380 3.81 0.78 7.38
N PHE A 381 4.87 -0.02 7.62
CA PHE A 381 5.28 -0.38 8.97
C PHE A 381 5.72 0.85 9.77
N GLU A 382 6.65 1.62 9.21
CA GLU A 382 7.19 2.83 9.84
C GLU A 382 6.09 3.88 10.04
N ALA A 383 5.25 4.08 9.02
CA ALA A 383 4.16 5.05 9.06
C ALA A 383 3.12 4.71 10.15
N ALA A 384 2.80 3.44 10.32
CA ALA A 384 1.87 2.98 11.37
C ALA A 384 2.48 3.11 12.77
N TYR A 385 3.76 2.78 12.90
CA TYR A 385 4.51 2.98 14.16
C TYR A 385 4.54 4.47 14.54
N GLU A 386 4.91 5.33 13.61
CA GLU A 386 5.03 6.77 13.82
C GLU A 386 3.68 7.44 14.12
N ALA A 387 2.61 7.08 13.38
CA ALA A 387 1.26 7.56 13.66
C ALA A 387 0.80 7.18 15.07
N SER A 388 1.10 5.94 15.50
CA SER A 388 0.79 5.46 16.86
C SER A 388 1.56 6.21 17.93
N LYS A 389 2.86 6.48 17.69
CA LYS A 389 3.72 7.25 18.58
C LYS A 389 3.18 8.68 18.74
N VAL A 390 2.87 9.35 17.63
CA VAL A 390 2.28 10.69 17.65
C VAL A 390 0.96 10.71 18.42
N ALA A 391 0.06 9.75 18.16
CA ALA A 391 -1.22 9.69 18.85
C ALA A 391 -1.05 9.55 20.36
N LEU A 392 -0.22 8.61 20.81
CA LEU A 392 -0.01 8.31 22.22
C LEU A 392 0.73 9.41 22.97
N GLU A 393 1.81 9.94 22.41
CA GLU A 393 2.65 10.95 23.09
C GLU A 393 2.03 12.35 23.11
N HIS A 394 1.12 12.63 22.14
CA HIS A 394 0.46 13.95 22.06
C HIS A 394 -1.03 13.93 22.40
N MET A 395 -1.57 12.78 22.83
CA MET A 395 -2.98 12.64 23.24
C MET A 395 -3.94 13.25 22.21
N THR A 396 -3.91 12.71 20.99
CA THR A 396 -4.68 13.22 19.85
C THR A 396 -5.01 12.08 18.87
N PRO A 397 -6.17 12.11 18.21
CA PRO A 397 -6.36 11.25 17.06
C PRO A 397 -5.42 11.67 15.92
N VAL A 398 -4.98 10.69 15.13
CA VAL A 398 -4.07 10.85 13.99
C VAL A 398 -4.65 10.13 12.79
N ILE A 399 -4.66 10.77 11.63
CA ILE A 399 -5.03 10.13 10.37
C ILE A 399 -3.76 9.62 9.68
N LEU A 400 -3.74 8.33 9.36
CA LEU A 400 -2.72 7.71 8.53
C LEU A 400 -3.33 7.41 7.15
N LEU A 401 -2.84 8.08 6.13
CA LEU A 401 -3.22 7.87 4.73
C LEU A 401 -2.33 6.80 4.10
N THR A 402 -2.95 5.79 3.52
CA THR A 402 -2.37 4.92 2.51
C THR A 402 -3.29 4.96 1.28
N ASP A 403 -3.05 4.13 0.29
CA ASP A 403 -3.94 3.97 -0.87
C ASP A 403 -3.96 2.51 -1.32
N ALA A 404 -4.88 2.15 -2.22
CA ALA A 404 -5.07 0.78 -2.66
C ALA A 404 -3.82 0.17 -3.31
N TYR A 405 -2.98 0.98 -4.01
CA TYR A 405 -1.72 0.51 -4.58
C TYR A 405 -0.72 0.14 -3.49
N VAL A 406 -0.47 1.05 -2.56
CA VAL A 406 0.48 0.84 -1.45
C VAL A 406 0.00 -0.29 -0.54
N ALA A 407 -1.28 -0.34 -0.22
CA ALA A 407 -1.86 -1.30 0.71
C ALA A 407 -1.81 -2.75 0.20
N ASN A 408 -2.12 -2.95 -1.09
CA ASN A 408 -2.20 -4.28 -1.71
C ASN A 408 -0.90 -4.70 -2.41
N GLY A 409 -0.09 -3.73 -2.86
CA GLY A 409 1.25 -3.98 -3.37
C GLY A 409 2.17 -4.55 -2.29
N SER A 410 3.26 -5.18 -2.72
CA SER A 410 4.25 -5.72 -1.79
C SER A 410 5.68 -5.33 -2.16
N GLY A 411 6.56 -5.47 -1.19
CA GLY A 411 7.98 -5.19 -1.32
C GLY A 411 8.84 -6.11 -0.45
N ALA A 412 10.13 -6.19 -0.75
CA ALA A 412 11.10 -6.91 0.06
C ALA A 412 11.35 -6.14 1.37
N PHE A 413 10.80 -6.64 2.45
CA PHE A 413 10.85 -6.02 3.78
C PHE A 413 11.91 -6.70 4.64
N ARG A 414 12.90 -5.94 5.08
CA ARG A 414 13.85 -6.38 6.09
C ARG A 414 13.15 -6.37 7.45
N LEU A 415 13.14 -7.52 8.13
CA LEU A 415 12.56 -7.59 9.48
C LEU A 415 13.32 -6.65 10.42
N PRO A 416 12.62 -5.71 11.08
CA PRO A 416 13.25 -4.77 11.98
C PRO A 416 13.69 -5.44 13.29
N ASP A 417 14.74 -4.90 13.91
CA ASP A 417 15.04 -5.16 15.31
C ASP A 417 14.30 -4.11 16.16
N LEU A 418 13.30 -4.55 16.91
CA LEU A 418 12.52 -3.63 17.75
C LEU A 418 13.34 -3.01 18.89
N SER A 419 14.49 -3.56 19.23
CA SER A 419 15.39 -2.93 20.23
C SER A 419 15.92 -1.57 19.75
N GLU A 420 16.07 -1.39 18.43
CA GLU A 420 16.54 -0.14 17.81
C GLU A 420 15.45 0.94 17.73
N TYR A 421 14.18 0.58 17.94
CA TYR A 421 13.07 1.53 17.85
C TYR A 421 12.92 2.33 19.15
N PRO A 422 12.64 3.64 19.06
CA PRO A 422 12.45 4.49 20.23
C PRO A 422 11.26 4.00 21.06
N ALA A 423 11.37 4.09 22.38
CA ALA A 423 10.24 3.84 23.26
C ALA A 423 9.10 4.85 22.97
N ILE A 424 7.87 4.41 23.14
CA ILE A 424 6.69 5.27 23.10
C ILE A 424 6.24 5.51 24.53
N ASN A 425 6.18 6.79 24.93
CA ASN A 425 5.96 7.19 26.31
C ASN A 425 4.68 8.04 26.44
N PRO A 426 3.51 7.40 26.63
CA PRO A 426 2.28 8.15 26.87
C PRO A 426 2.40 9.03 28.12
N PRO A 427 1.82 10.23 28.14
CA PRO A 427 1.94 11.18 29.23
C PRO A 427 1.00 10.82 30.40
N TYR A 428 1.23 9.68 31.02
CA TYR A 428 0.41 9.27 32.16
C TYR A 428 0.45 10.32 33.27
N VAL A 429 -0.71 10.50 33.94
CA VAL A 429 -0.75 11.39 35.10
C VAL A 429 0.12 10.82 36.22
N PRO A 430 1.09 11.59 36.75
CA PRO A 430 1.93 11.18 37.87
C PRO A 430 1.12 10.96 39.17
N GLU A 431 1.56 10.08 40.02
CA GLU A 431 0.86 9.78 41.30
C GLU A 431 0.84 10.98 42.25
N GLU A 432 1.86 11.82 42.18
CA GLU A 432 2.00 13.04 42.98
C GLU A 432 0.91 14.08 42.70
N MET A 433 0.24 13.97 41.56
CA MET A 433 -0.90 14.84 41.19
C MET A 433 -2.22 14.38 41.79
N LYS A 434 -2.27 13.28 42.55
CA LYS A 434 -3.48 12.78 43.19
C LYS A 434 -4.14 13.85 44.02
N GLY A 435 -5.41 14.14 43.77
CA GLY A 435 -6.19 15.16 44.47
C GLY A 435 -6.02 16.61 43.96
N THR A 436 -5.07 16.86 43.08
CA THR A 436 -4.87 18.20 42.46
C THR A 436 -5.05 18.16 40.94
N TRP A 437 -4.96 16.99 40.34
CA TRP A 437 -5.10 16.82 38.90
C TRP A 437 -6.54 17.07 38.43
N THR A 438 -6.65 17.67 37.25
CA THR A 438 -7.91 17.80 36.51
C THR A 438 -7.74 17.29 35.08
N PRO A 439 -8.83 16.88 34.39
CA PRO A 439 -8.73 16.19 33.09
C PRO A 439 -7.99 16.92 31.98
N TYR A 440 -7.98 18.25 32.00
CA TYR A 440 -7.34 19.07 30.97
C TYR A 440 -6.06 19.78 31.44
N MET A 441 -5.51 19.37 32.57
CA MET A 441 -4.15 19.77 32.94
C MET A 441 -3.15 19.31 31.86
N ARG A 442 -2.26 20.22 31.47
CA ARG A 442 -1.37 20.04 30.31
C ARG A 442 0.09 20.17 30.70
N LYS A 443 0.94 19.47 29.96
CA LYS A 443 2.39 19.68 29.92
C LYS A 443 2.70 20.97 29.12
N GLU A 444 3.95 21.44 29.18
CA GLU A 444 4.40 22.65 28.46
C GLU A 444 4.16 22.60 26.94
N ASN A 445 4.26 21.41 26.33
CA ASN A 445 3.99 21.21 24.91
C ASN A 445 2.49 21.23 24.52
N GLY A 446 1.60 21.46 25.49
CA GLY A 446 0.15 21.50 25.31
C GLY A 446 -0.54 20.14 25.41
N THR A 447 0.19 19.05 25.61
CA THR A 447 -0.39 17.70 25.73
C THR A 447 -1.00 17.52 27.13
N ARG A 448 -2.28 17.05 27.19
CA ARG A 448 -2.89 16.71 28.48
C ARG A 448 -2.33 15.41 29.05
N TYR A 449 -2.38 15.28 30.38
CA TYR A 449 -2.06 14.03 31.05
C TYR A 449 -3.14 12.96 30.81
N TRP A 450 -2.71 11.71 30.67
CA TRP A 450 -3.60 10.57 30.48
C TRP A 450 -3.87 9.86 31.82
N ALA A 451 -5.08 9.97 32.32
CA ALA A 451 -5.58 9.14 33.42
C ALA A 451 -6.40 7.99 32.82
N VAL A 452 -5.99 6.76 33.14
CA VAL A 452 -6.73 5.56 32.73
C VAL A 452 -7.73 5.17 33.80
N PRO A 453 -8.98 4.83 33.46
CA PRO A 453 -9.99 4.41 34.44
C PRO A 453 -9.53 3.26 35.34
N GLY A 454 -9.93 3.30 36.61
CA GLY A 454 -9.55 2.31 37.64
C GLY A 454 -8.40 2.74 38.55
N ARG A 455 -7.71 3.86 38.24
CA ARG A 455 -6.71 4.44 39.14
C ARG A 455 -7.42 5.25 40.25
N GLU A 456 -7.18 4.90 41.50
CA GLU A 456 -7.77 5.58 42.66
C GLU A 456 -7.31 7.05 42.76
N GLY A 457 -8.26 7.97 42.91
CA GLY A 457 -7.99 9.41 43.01
C GLY A 457 -7.90 10.15 41.68
N PHE A 458 -8.10 9.44 40.55
CA PHE A 458 -8.09 10.04 39.19
C PHE A 458 -9.42 9.83 38.46
N ALA A 459 -10.50 9.63 39.20
CA ALA A 459 -11.84 9.52 38.62
C ALA A 459 -12.22 10.84 37.91
N HIS A 460 -12.70 10.74 36.67
CA HIS A 460 -13.04 11.88 35.83
C HIS A 460 -14.05 11.53 34.76
N ILE A 461 -14.61 12.56 34.14
CA ILE A 461 -15.53 12.44 33.01
C ILE A 461 -14.92 13.15 31.79
N LEU A 462 -14.93 12.46 30.66
CA LEU A 462 -14.69 13.04 29.34
C LEU A 462 -15.97 12.92 28.51
N GLY A 463 -16.16 13.78 27.52
CA GLY A 463 -17.31 13.74 26.64
C GLY A 463 -17.27 14.83 25.57
N GLY A 464 -18.27 14.82 24.69
CA GLY A 464 -18.35 15.69 23.52
C GLY A 464 -18.74 17.16 23.79
N LEU A 465 -19.16 17.51 25.00
CA LEU A 465 -19.41 18.92 25.36
C LEU A 465 -18.10 19.62 25.71
N GLU A 466 -18.01 20.91 25.43
CA GLU A 466 -16.83 21.71 25.80
C GLU A 466 -16.63 21.72 27.33
N LYS A 467 -15.37 21.68 27.73
CA LYS A 467 -14.96 21.60 29.13
C LYS A 467 -14.16 22.84 29.53
N ASP A 468 -14.27 23.20 30.77
CA ASP A 468 -13.44 24.21 31.39
C ASP A 468 -11.99 23.75 31.47
N ASP A 469 -11.07 24.59 31.05
CA ASP A 469 -9.64 24.30 30.97
C ASP A 469 -9.01 23.92 32.33
N LYS A 470 -9.53 24.47 33.43
CA LYS A 470 -8.96 24.29 34.76
C LYS A 470 -9.64 23.18 35.54
N THR A 471 -10.95 23.08 35.45
CA THR A 471 -11.75 22.17 36.28
C THR A 471 -12.16 20.90 35.57
N GLY A 472 -12.23 20.93 34.22
CA GLY A 472 -12.78 19.83 33.42
C GLY A 472 -14.30 19.71 33.50
N ALA A 473 -15.00 20.64 34.15
CA ALA A 473 -16.45 20.69 34.16
C ALA A 473 -17.01 21.17 32.81
N ILE A 474 -18.27 20.86 32.50
CA ILE A 474 -18.95 21.39 31.31
C ILE A 474 -18.95 22.92 31.37
N SER A 475 -18.58 23.58 30.28
CA SER A 475 -18.48 25.02 30.20
C SER A 475 -19.12 25.56 28.94
N THR A 476 -19.96 26.58 29.08
CA THR A 476 -20.55 27.36 27.99
C THR A 476 -19.94 28.77 27.90
N ASN A 477 -18.86 29.01 28.65
CA ASN A 477 -18.18 30.29 28.63
C ASN A 477 -17.44 30.51 27.29
N PRO A 478 -17.69 31.63 26.58
CA PRO A 478 -17.15 31.87 25.24
C PRO A 478 -15.63 32.05 25.25
N GLU A 479 -15.05 32.67 26.29
CA GLU A 479 -13.60 32.89 26.41
C GLU A 479 -12.89 31.53 26.63
N ASN A 480 -13.51 30.65 27.43
CA ASN A 480 -12.99 29.28 27.61
C ASN A 480 -13.07 28.47 26.30
N HIS A 481 -14.12 28.62 25.53
CA HIS A 481 -14.23 27.93 24.25
C HIS A 481 -13.15 28.37 23.25
N ASP A 482 -12.89 29.67 23.11
CA ASP A 482 -11.79 30.18 22.29
C ASP A 482 -10.43 29.66 22.79
N LEU A 483 -10.22 29.71 24.13
CA LEU A 483 -8.99 29.20 24.75
C LEU A 483 -8.75 27.72 24.44
N MET A 484 -9.76 26.86 24.62
CA MET A 484 -9.64 25.42 24.39
C MET A 484 -9.42 25.08 22.92
N THR A 485 -10.07 25.81 22.01
CA THR A 485 -9.87 25.68 20.56
C THR A 485 -8.42 26.01 20.18
N ARG A 486 -7.88 27.12 20.68
CA ARG A 486 -6.47 27.51 20.42
C ARG A 486 -5.48 26.53 21.03
N LYS A 487 -5.73 26.02 22.23
CA LYS A 487 -4.88 25.02 22.88
C LYS A 487 -4.82 23.72 22.08
N ARG A 488 -5.94 23.23 21.54
CA ARG A 488 -5.98 22.07 20.66
C ARG A 488 -5.17 22.30 19.39
N ALA A 489 -5.34 23.48 18.75
CA ALA A 489 -4.60 23.83 17.54
C ALA A 489 -3.09 23.94 17.79
N GLN A 490 -2.70 24.61 18.87
CA GLN A 490 -1.30 24.80 19.24
C GLN A 490 -0.62 23.46 19.60
N LYS A 491 -1.32 22.56 20.29
CA LYS A 491 -0.83 21.20 20.58
C LYS A 491 -0.42 20.48 19.30
N ILE A 492 -1.26 20.53 18.26
CA ILE A 492 -0.94 19.90 16.97
C ILE A 492 0.23 20.60 16.28
N ALA A 493 0.25 21.94 16.28
CA ALA A 493 1.35 22.70 15.69
C ALA A 493 2.71 22.47 16.39
N ASN A 494 2.69 22.11 17.68
CA ASN A 494 3.89 21.83 18.48
C ASN A 494 4.42 20.41 18.33
N ILE A 495 3.75 19.52 17.60
CA ILE A 495 4.25 18.16 17.35
C ILE A 495 5.59 18.27 16.61
N PRO A 496 6.66 17.65 17.14
CA PRO A 496 7.95 17.62 16.46
C PRO A 496 7.83 16.85 15.13
N VAL A 497 8.15 17.50 14.04
CA VAL A 497 8.13 16.93 12.69
C VAL A 497 9.51 17.08 12.08
N PRO A 498 10.10 16.02 11.51
CA PRO A 498 11.36 16.10 10.79
C PRO A 498 11.28 17.11 9.64
N ASP A 499 12.39 17.76 9.34
CA ASP A 499 12.50 18.61 8.17
C ASP A 499 12.31 17.82 6.87
N LEU A 500 11.78 18.47 5.84
CA LEU A 500 11.68 17.88 4.51
C LEU A 500 13.08 17.55 3.99
N GLU A 501 13.26 16.30 3.63
CA GLU A 501 14.44 15.86 2.90
C GLU A 501 14.25 16.13 1.40
N VAL A 502 15.31 16.65 0.78
CA VAL A 502 15.38 16.80 -0.68
C VAL A 502 16.35 15.78 -1.23
N LEU A 503 15.90 15.03 -2.24
CA LEU A 503 16.68 14.02 -2.95
C LEU A 503 17.12 14.58 -4.32
N GLY A 504 18.16 14.00 -4.91
CA GLY A 504 18.65 14.40 -6.24
C GLY A 504 19.59 15.61 -6.19
N ASP A 505 19.45 16.53 -7.13
CA ASP A 505 20.35 17.69 -7.31
C ASP A 505 19.93 18.87 -6.41
N LYS A 506 20.23 18.73 -5.12
CA LYS A 506 19.72 19.60 -4.04
C LYS A 506 20.02 21.10 -4.22
N ASP A 507 21.14 21.45 -4.85
CA ASP A 507 21.65 22.82 -4.87
C ASP A 507 21.35 23.57 -6.16
N ASP A 508 21.23 22.87 -7.29
CA ASP A 508 21.15 23.46 -8.63
C ASP A 508 20.08 22.83 -9.52
N ALA A 509 19.07 22.18 -8.93
CA ALA A 509 17.96 21.61 -9.69
C ALA A 509 17.16 22.69 -10.43
N GLU A 510 16.83 22.41 -11.70
CA GLU A 510 15.93 23.22 -12.52
C GLU A 510 14.46 23.01 -12.17
N LEU A 511 14.15 21.85 -11.57
CA LEU A 511 12.81 21.46 -11.17
C LEU A 511 12.86 20.72 -9.83
N LEU A 512 11.99 21.13 -8.89
CA LEU A 512 11.66 20.34 -7.70
C LEU A 512 10.35 19.58 -7.95
N ILE A 513 10.41 18.26 -7.81
CA ILE A 513 9.23 17.37 -7.85
C ILE A 513 8.73 17.18 -6.43
N VAL A 514 7.43 17.42 -6.19
CA VAL A 514 6.80 17.34 -4.87
C VAL A 514 5.67 16.32 -4.92
N GLY A 515 5.63 15.41 -3.96
CA GLY A 515 4.56 14.43 -3.82
C GLY A 515 4.25 14.07 -2.38
N PHE A 516 3.27 13.17 -2.19
CA PHE A 516 2.95 12.53 -0.92
C PHE A 516 2.44 11.10 -1.17
N GLY A 517 2.44 10.27 -0.12
CA GLY A 517 1.84 8.94 -0.18
C GLY A 517 2.42 8.03 -1.27
N GLY A 518 1.59 7.21 -1.88
CA GLY A 518 1.96 6.15 -2.83
C GLY A 518 2.59 6.61 -4.14
N THR A 519 2.63 7.92 -4.42
CA THR A 519 3.34 8.45 -5.61
C THR A 519 4.86 8.41 -5.48
N TYR A 520 5.40 8.24 -4.27
CA TYR A 520 6.85 8.29 -4.00
C TYR A 520 7.68 7.48 -4.99
N GLY A 521 7.37 6.21 -5.18
CA GLY A 521 8.18 5.31 -6.00
C GLY A 521 8.25 5.76 -7.47
N HIS A 522 7.12 6.22 -8.01
CA HIS A 522 7.02 6.68 -9.39
C HIS A 522 7.74 8.00 -9.60
N LEU A 523 7.60 8.96 -8.67
CA LEU A 523 8.31 10.24 -8.72
C LEU A 523 9.81 10.04 -8.57
N ARG A 524 10.23 9.10 -7.69
CA ARG A 524 11.64 8.74 -7.51
C ARG A 524 12.23 8.14 -8.78
N ALA A 525 11.55 7.20 -9.40
CA ALA A 525 12.01 6.57 -10.64
C ALA A 525 12.10 7.60 -11.79
N ALA A 526 11.10 8.49 -11.91
CA ALA A 526 11.13 9.56 -12.91
C ALA A 526 12.30 10.53 -12.68
N MET A 527 12.54 10.94 -11.43
CA MET A 527 13.72 11.77 -11.11
C MET A 527 15.03 11.07 -11.48
N ASP A 528 15.19 9.80 -11.10
CA ASP A 528 16.42 9.05 -11.35
C ASP A 528 16.65 8.86 -12.87
N GLU A 529 15.59 8.61 -13.67
CA GLU A 529 15.65 8.51 -15.13
C GLU A 529 16.03 9.86 -15.78
N MET A 530 15.42 10.96 -15.36
CA MET A 530 15.76 12.30 -15.85
C MET A 530 17.20 12.68 -15.52
N ARG A 531 17.68 12.35 -14.32
CA ARG A 531 19.09 12.59 -13.93
C ARG A 531 20.06 11.75 -14.75
N ALA A 532 19.72 10.49 -15.01
CA ALA A 532 20.51 9.64 -15.92
C ALA A 532 20.58 10.20 -17.35
N ALA A 533 19.54 10.92 -17.77
CA ALA A 533 19.52 11.67 -19.05
C ALA A 533 20.21 13.06 -18.98
N GLY A 534 20.87 13.39 -17.87
CA GLY A 534 21.64 14.63 -17.68
C GLY A 534 20.83 15.86 -17.28
N LYS A 535 19.56 15.70 -16.87
CA LYS A 535 18.75 16.79 -16.31
C LYS A 535 19.06 16.99 -14.83
N LYS A 536 19.03 18.24 -14.37
CA LYS A 536 19.18 18.58 -12.95
C LYS A 536 17.83 18.67 -12.28
N VAL A 537 17.46 17.62 -11.58
CA VAL A 537 16.16 17.51 -10.90
C VAL A 537 16.32 17.09 -9.45
N ALA A 538 15.47 17.67 -8.61
CA ALA A 538 15.35 17.32 -7.20
C ALA A 538 13.92 16.85 -6.89
N MET A 539 13.76 16.15 -5.79
CA MET A 539 12.47 15.64 -5.33
C MET A 539 12.36 15.78 -3.81
N THR A 540 11.16 16.06 -3.35
CA THR A 540 10.78 15.94 -1.93
C THR A 540 9.44 15.25 -1.78
N GLN A 541 9.25 14.56 -0.65
CA GLN A 541 8.05 13.78 -0.37
C GLN A 541 7.52 14.10 1.03
N PHE A 542 6.24 14.44 1.13
CA PHE A 542 5.60 14.68 2.42
C PHE A 542 5.18 13.38 3.08
N ARG A 543 5.76 13.08 4.24
CA ARG A 543 5.26 12.11 5.23
C ARG A 543 4.24 12.79 6.14
N TYR A 544 4.61 13.91 6.74
CA TYR A 544 3.74 14.76 7.53
C TYR A 544 3.09 15.82 6.64
N ILE A 545 1.78 15.78 6.56
CA ILE A 545 0.98 16.73 5.79
C ILE A 545 0.37 17.78 6.73
N ASN A 546 0.05 17.39 7.96
CA ASN A 546 -0.32 18.28 9.05
C ASN A 546 0.20 17.73 10.39
N PRO A 547 0.98 18.48 11.19
CA PRO A 547 1.59 19.75 10.78
C PRO A 547 2.64 19.57 9.69
N LEU A 548 2.88 20.60 8.89
CA LEU A 548 3.93 20.61 7.88
C LEU A 548 5.31 20.69 8.54
N PRO A 549 6.36 20.09 7.93
CA PRO A 549 7.76 20.33 8.29
C PRO A 549 8.10 21.82 8.30
N LYS A 550 8.92 22.25 9.26
CA LYS A 550 9.23 23.68 9.48
C LYS A 550 9.93 24.34 8.29
N ASN A 551 10.77 23.58 7.59
CA ASN A 551 11.49 24.05 6.40
C ASN A 551 10.67 24.04 5.10
N THR A 552 9.35 23.71 5.16
CA THR A 552 8.50 23.59 3.96
C THR A 552 8.55 24.84 3.08
N ALA A 553 8.36 26.03 3.65
CA ALA A 553 8.35 27.27 2.88
C ALA A 553 9.71 27.58 2.23
N GLU A 554 10.81 27.27 2.92
CA GLU A 554 12.17 27.41 2.41
C GLU A 554 12.38 26.48 1.19
N VAL A 555 12.08 25.19 1.35
CA VAL A 555 12.26 24.20 0.29
C VAL A 555 11.39 24.54 -0.94
N MET A 556 10.11 24.93 -0.73
CA MET A 556 9.21 25.27 -1.83
C MET A 556 9.63 26.52 -2.61
N LYS A 557 10.37 27.44 -2.00
CA LYS A 557 10.82 28.70 -2.61
C LYS A 557 12.26 28.67 -3.15
N LYS A 558 13.00 27.59 -2.87
CA LYS A 558 14.42 27.46 -3.26
C LYS A 558 14.61 27.29 -4.78
N TYR A 559 13.69 26.59 -5.43
CA TYR A 559 13.88 26.14 -6.81
C TYR A 559 13.14 27.01 -7.81
N PRO A 560 13.69 27.21 -9.04
CA PRO A 560 13.08 28.08 -10.05
C PRO A 560 11.74 27.55 -10.54
N LYS A 561 11.57 26.22 -10.54
CA LYS A 561 10.32 25.55 -10.90
C LYS A 561 9.99 24.47 -9.89
N VAL A 562 8.72 24.39 -9.55
CA VAL A 562 8.19 23.36 -8.64
C VAL A 562 6.96 22.74 -9.29
N VAL A 563 6.89 21.40 -9.29
CA VAL A 563 5.70 20.66 -9.71
C VAL A 563 5.20 19.81 -8.55
N VAL A 564 3.89 19.92 -8.26
CA VAL A 564 3.22 19.01 -7.34
C VAL A 564 2.52 17.93 -8.18
N ALA A 565 2.90 16.66 -7.93
CA ALA A 565 2.37 15.52 -8.67
C ALA A 565 1.54 14.64 -7.74
N GLU A 566 0.25 14.50 -8.04
CA GLU A 566 -0.71 13.84 -7.16
C GLU A 566 -1.85 13.14 -7.92
N GLN A 567 -2.37 12.06 -7.32
CA GLN A 567 -3.47 11.27 -7.90
C GLN A 567 -4.84 11.80 -7.45
N ASN A 568 -5.02 13.11 -7.64
CA ASN A 568 -6.24 13.88 -7.37
C ASN A 568 -6.20 15.18 -8.17
N MET A 569 -7.18 16.06 -7.97
CA MET A 569 -7.31 17.34 -8.72
C MET A 569 -6.57 18.51 -8.05
N GLY A 570 -5.41 18.26 -7.41
CA GLY A 570 -4.57 19.33 -6.84
C GLY A 570 -4.83 19.61 -5.36
N GLN A 571 -5.14 18.59 -4.58
CA GLN A 571 -5.45 18.75 -3.15
C GLN A 571 -4.23 19.13 -2.31
N LEU A 572 -3.06 18.50 -2.54
CA LEU A 572 -1.82 18.89 -1.87
C LEU A 572 -1.34 20.27 -2.35
N ALA A 573 -1.40 20.54 -3.66
CA ALA A 573 -1.04 21.84 -4.20
C ALA A 573 -1.92 22.95 -3.59
N GLY A 574 -3.22 22.70 -3.42
CA GLY A 574 -4.15 23.59 -2.73
C GLY A 574 -3.77 23.83 -1.27
N TRP A 575 -3.46 22.74 -0.53
CA TRP A 575 -3.02 22.83 0.86
C TRP A 575 -1.73 23.62 1.03
N LEU A 576 -0.73 23.36 0.18
CA LEU A 576 0.54 24.08 0.22
C LEU A 576 0.36 25.57 -0.10
N ARG A 577 -0.54 25.95 -1.03
CA ARG A 577 -0.90 27.35 -1.29
C ARG A 577 -1.51 28.07 -0.10
N MET A 578 -2.28 27.36 0.72
CA MET A 578 -2.84 27.91 1.97
C MET A 578 -1.78 28.14 3.05
N LYS A 579 -0.64 27.43 3.00
CA LYS A 579 0.39 27.41 4.04
C LYS A 579 1.68 28.13 3.67
N VAL A 580 1.95 28.33 2.39
CA VAL A 580 3.17 28.95 1.88
C VAL A 580 2.80 30.16 1.05
N ASP A 581 3.02 31.34 1.59
CA ASP A 581 2.67 32.61 0.95
C ASP A 581 3.30 32.75 -0.44
N GLY A 582 2.46 33.09 -1.43
CA GLY A 582 2.88 33.29 -2.82
C GLY A 582 3.27 32.02 -3.57
N PHE A 583 3.08 30.83 -3.01
CA PHE A 583 3.39 29.56 -3.68
C PHE A 583 2.38 29.23 -4.78
N CYS A 584 2.85 29.10 -6.01
CA CYS A 584 2.05 28.75 -7.16
C CYS A 584 2.77 27.72 -8.05
N PRO A 585 2.77 26.44 -7.68
CA PRO A 585 3.49 25.39 -8.41
C PRO A 585 2.79 25.03 -9.72
N ALA A 586 3.56 24.47 -10.66
CA ALA A 586 2.99 23.63 -11.70
C ALA A 586 2.33 22.39 -11.06
N GLN A 587 1.41 21.76 -11.75
CA GLN A 587 0.71 20.58 -11.25
C GLN A 587 0.71 19.47 -12.30
N TYR A 588 0.91 18.25 -11.84
CA TYR A 588 0.63 17.03 -12.59
C TYR A 588 -0.46 16.25 -11.83
N ASN A 589 -1.67 16.29 -12.35
CA ASN A 589 -2.85 15.71 -11.71
C ASN A 589 -3.39 14.58 -12.58
N GLU A 590 -3.54 13.40 -12.01
CA GLU A 590 -4.08 12.24 -12.71
C GLU A 590 -5.07 11.47 -11.83
N VAL A 591 -6.28 11.26 -12.32
CA VAL A 591 -7.37 10.58 -11.61
C VAL A 591 -7.88 9.43 -12.48
N LYS A 592 -7.06 8.36 -12.60
CA LYS A 592 -7.34 7.21 -13.46
C LYS A 592 -7.59 5.92 -12.66
N GLY A 593 -7.47 5.96 -11.33
CA GLY A 593 -7.56 4.77 -10.50
C GLY A 593 -6.41 3.78 -10.69
N GLN A 594 -5.27 4.25 -11.20
CA GLN A 594 -4.07 3.47 -11.48
C GLN A 594 -2.84 4.23 -10.96
N PRO A 595 -1.75 3.54 -10.60
CA PRO A 595 -0.48 4.19 -10.33
C PRO A 595 0.01 5.01 -11.53
N PHE A 596 0.81 6.03 -11.29
CA PHE A 596 1.47 6.80 -12.35
C PHE A 596 2.32 5.89 -13.24
N LYS A 597 2.56 6.33 -14.48
CA LYS A 597 3.59 5.75 -15.35
C LYS A 597 4.81 6.65 -15.36
N VAL A 598 5.98 6.05 -15.20
CA VAL A 598 7.24 6.78 -15.13
C VAL A 598 7.50 7.54 -16.43
N ALA A 599 7.25 6.92 -17.59
CA ALA A 599 7.42 7.55 -18.89
C ALA A 599 6.53 8.80 -19.05
N GLU A 600 5.26 8.74 -18.64
CA GLU A 600 4.33 9.89 -18.70
C GLU A 600 4.79 11.03 -17.78
N LEU A 601 5.32 10.71 -16.57
CA LEU A 601 5.90 11.69 -15.65
C LEU A 601 7.14 12.38 -16.24
N VAL A 602 8.06 11.61 -16.81
CA VAL A 602 9.30 12.14 -17.43
C VAL A 602 8.97 13.10 -18.57
N GLU A 603 8.00 12.75 -19.43
CA GLU A 603 7.55 13.62 -20.53
C GLU A 603 6.94 14.93 -19.98
N ALA A 604 6.04 14.83 -19.00
CA ALA A 604 5.39 15.99 -18.40
C ALA A 604 6.42 16.90 -17.69
N PHE A 605 7.35 16.36 -16.93
CA PHE A 605 8.36 17.13 -16.23
C PHE A 605 9.35 17.81 -17.18
N ASN A 606 9.74 17.13 -18.25
CA ASN A 606 10.54 17.75 -19.32
C ASN A 606 9.79 18.94 -19.98
N THR A 607 8.49 18.78 -20.19
CA THR A 607 7.66 19.87 -20.72
C THR A 607 7.64 21.06 -19.76
N ILE A 608 7.49 20.82 -18.45
CA ILE A 608 7.52 21.88 -17.43
C ILE A 608 8.89 22.59 -17.40
N ILE A 609 10.01 21.85 -17.50
CA ILE A 609 11.35 22.44 -17.54
C ILE A 609 11.50 23.35 -18.76
N ASN A 610 11.01 22.92 -19.92
CA ASN A 610 11.19 23.64 -21.18
C ASN A 610 10.22 24.83 -21.38
N ASN A 611 9.08 24.85 -20.71
CA ASN A 611 8.15 25.98 -20.75
C ASN A 611 8.75 27.20 -20.04
N LYS A 612 8.79 28.35 -20.72
CA LYS A 612 9.31 29.63 -20.17
C LYS A 612 8.40 30.22 -19.12
#